data_b4f437c6c61f7be4902c5347a655dc0e
#
_entry.id   b4f437c6c61f7be4902c5347a655dc0e
#
_cell.length_a   1.000
_cell.length_b   1.000
_cell.length_c   1.000
_cell.angle_alpha   90.00
_cell.angle_beta   90.00
_cell.angle_gamma   90.00
#
_symmetry.space_group_name_H-M   'P 1'
#
loop_
_entity.id
_entity.type
_entity.pdbx_description
1 polymer ?
#
loop_
_entity_poly.entity_id
_entity_poly.type
_entity_poly.pdbx_seq_one_letter_code
_entity_poly.pdbx_strand_id
1 'polypeptide(L)'
;MKILNLHGFLGIADNKNYKALCGIIPPEDIISPQMVYKENSPSEVLGQLAAMVDSDDFIFVGQSLGCWYADKLSRRYGRPCILTNPCYYPHKLHLIADSGIPAEYVEQYRSMSEHEKNELAYTLCSDEDTVLPDNYSDCVKLSEQVKGVHGSHSTIEDIDRHIAELLKEIIK
;
A
#
# COMPACT_ATOMS: atom_id res chain seq x y z
N MET A 1 -10.66 -4.81 15.59
CA MET A 1 -9.56 -4.41 14.69
C MET A 1 -10.12 -4.30 13.27
N LYS A 2 -9.91 -3.19 12.61
CA LYS A 2 -10.34 -2.97 11.22
C LYS A 2 -9.14 -2.94 10.28
N ILE A 3 -9.37 -3.29 9.03
CA ILE A 3 -8.35 -3.19 7.98
C ILE A 3 -8.83 -2.21 6.92
N LEU A 4 -7.95 -1.27 6.53
CA LEU A 4 -8.14 -0.44 5.35
C LEU A 4 -7.22 -0.95 4.24
N ASN A 5 -7.82 -1.59 3.21
CA ASN A 5 -7.10 -2.15 2.07
C ASN A 5 -7.17 -1.21 0.87
N LEU A 6 -6.01 -0.91 0.28
CA LEU A 6 -5.85 0.08 -0.78
C LEU A 6 -5.24 -0.57 -2.02
N HIS A 7 -5.97 -0.51 -3.14
CA HIS A 7 -5.49 -1.04 -4.42
C HIS A 7 -4.46 -0.13 -5.09
N GLY A 8 -3.72 -0.66 -6.08
CA GLY A 8 -2.75 0.09 -6.87
C GLY A 8 -3.40 0.99 -7.93
N PHE A 9 -2.55 1.74 -8.65
CA PHE A 9 -2.96 2.55 -9.79
C PHE A 9 -3.61 1.65 -10.86
N LEU A 10 -4.75 2.06 -11.41
CA LEU A 10 -5.60 1.27 -12.32
C LEU A 10 -6.12 -0.05 -11.73
N GLY A 11 -5.98 -0.26 -10.42
CA GLY A 11 -6.50 -1.44 -9.72
C GLY A 11 -7.98 -1.32 -9.35
N ILE A 12 -8.45 -2.35 -8.65
CA ILE A 12 -9.84 -2.44 -8.17
C ILE A 12 -9.87 -2.73 -6.67
N ALA A 13 -10.98 -2.39 -6.02
CA ALA A 13 -11.18 -2.56 -4.59
C ALA A 13 -11.01 -4.02 -4.14
N ASP A 14 -11.53 -4.99 -4.91
CA ASP A 14 -11.41 -6.42 -4.61
C ASP A 14 -10.11 -7.05 -5.18
N ASN A 15 -8.98 -6.41 -4.97
CA ASN A 15 -7.66 -6.86 -5.40
C ASN A 15 -7.22 -8.17 -4.70
N LYS A 16 -6.01 -8.65 -5.01
CA LYS A 16 -5.46 -9.89 -4.42
C LYS A 16 -5.34 -9.81 -2.91
N ASN A 17 -4.91 -8.66 -2.37
CA ASN A 17 -4.80 -8.46 -0.92
C ASN A 17 -6.18 -8.55 -0.25
N TYR A 18 -7.21 -7.91 -0.82
CA TYR A 18 -8.58 -8.01 -0.31
C TYR A 18 -9.07 -9.46 -0.23
N LYS A 19 -8.85 -10.24 -1.31
CA LYS A 19 -9.25 -11.64 -1.35
C LYS A 19 -8.53 -12.49 -0.31
N ALA A 20 -7.23 -12.25 -0.12
CA ALA A 20 -6.45 -12.89 0.93
C ALA A 20 -6.95 -12.52 2.33
N LEU A 21 -7.24 -11.25 2.57
CA LEU A 21 -7.77 -10.75 3.84
C LEU A 21 -9.13 -11.35 4.18
N CYS A 22 -10.05 -11.50 3.21
CA CYS A 22 -11.37 -12.12 3.42
C CYS A 22 -11.30 -13.58 3.89
N GLY A 23 -10.18 -14.27 3.63
CA GLY A 23 -9.93 -15.62 4.15
C GLY A 23 -9.45 -15.66 5.62
N ILE A 24 -9.15 -14.49 6.21
CA ILE A 24 -8.50 -14.39 7.52
C ILE A 24 -9.32 -13.52 8.49
N ILE A 25 -9.87 -12.42 7.99
CA ILE A 25 -10.60 -11.40 8.74
C ILE A 25 -12.06 -11.38 8.28
N PRO A 26 -13.03 -11.19 9.18
CA PRO A 26 -14.43 -11.00 8.80
C PRO A 26 -14.59 -9.87 7.79
N PRO A 27 -15.34 -10.06 6.68
CA PRO A 27 -15.47 -9.03 5.64
C PRO A 27 -16.00 -7.68 6.13
N GLU A 28 -16.81 -7.67 7.19
CA GLU A 28 -17.34 -6.47 7.84
C GLU A 28 -16.26 -5.62 8.53
N ASP A 29 -15.11 -6.21 8.84
CA ASP A 29 -13.95 -5.53 9.41
C ASP A 29 -12.94 -5.05 8.34
N ILE A 30 -13.22 -5.29 7.04
CA ILE A 30 -12.37 -4.88 5.94
C ILE A 30 -13.03 -3.75 5.16
N ILE A 31 -12.40 -2.57 5.17
CA ILE A 31 -12.77 -1.43 4.33
C ILE A 31 -11.85 -1.45 3.11
N SER A 32 -12.42 -1.62 1.92
CA SER A 32 -11.66 -1.65 0.66
C SER A 32 -12.33 -0.72 -0.37
N PRO A 33 -12.03 0.58 -0.34
CA PRO A 33 -12.69 1.55 -1.22
C PRO A 33 -12.15 1.44 -2.65
N GLN A 34 -13.02 1.72 -3.64
CA GLN A 34 -12.59 1.96 -5.00
C GLN A 34 -12.07 3.40 -5.12
N MET A 35 -10.75 3.55 -5.25
CA MET A 35 -10.12 4.86 -5.39
C MET A 35 -10.01 5.29 -6.85
N VAL A 36 -10.23 6.58 -7.12
CA VAL A 36 -10.14 7.17 -8.47
C VAL A 36 -8.93 8.12 -8.50
N TYR A 37 -7.74 7.53 -8.55
CA TYR A 37 -6.47 8.25 -8.48
C TYR A 37 -6.21 9.27 -9.61
N LYS A 38 -6.87 9.11 -10.76
CA LYS A 38 -6.72 10.06 -11.88
C LYS A 38 -7.54 11.33 -11.72
N GLU A 39 -8.63 11.28 -10.99
CA GLU A 39 -9.60 12.36 -10.84
C GLU A 39 -9.43 13.15 -9.54
N ASN A 40 -8.71 12.57 -8.58
CA ASN A 40 -8.48 13.20 -7.28
C ASN A 40 -6.98 13.39 -7.04
N SER A 41 -6.61 14.54 -6.52
CA SER A 41 -5.23 14.81 -6.12
C SER A 41 -4.78 13.88 -4.98
N PRO A 42 -3.46 13.64 -4.81
CA PRO A 42 -2.96 12.84 -3.69
C PRO A 42 -3.44 13.29 -2.33
N SER A 43 -3.54 14.60 -2.10
CA SER A 43 -4.05 15.16 -0.84
C SER A 43 -5.55 14.94 -0.64
N GLU A 44 -6.37 15.02 -1.70
CA GLU A 44 -7.81 14.71 -1.64
C GLU A 44 -8.03 13.23 -1.34
N VAL A 45 -7.31 12.34 -2.03
CA VAL A 45 -7.35 10.89 -1.74
C VAL A 45 -6.97 10.59 -0.29
N LEU A 46 -5.88 11.19 0.22
CA LEU A 46 -5.49 11.05 1.63
C LEU A 46 -6.58 11.56 2.58
N GLY A 47 -7.23 12.68 2.25
CA GLY A 47 -8.35 13.21 3.04
C GLY A 47 -9.54 12.27 3.07
N GLN A 48 -9.93 11.70 1.92
CA GLN A 48 -11.00 10.71 1.82
C GLN A 48 -10.70 9.45 2.63
N LEU A 49 -9.48 8.92 2.53
CA LEU A 49 -9.04 7.74 3.26
C LEU A 49 -8.96 8.00 4.77
N ALA A 50 -8.46 9.16 5.18
CA ALA A 50 -8.40 9.56 6.58
C ALA A 50 -9.79 9.65 7.23
N ALA A 51 -10.81 10.07 6.47
CA ALA A 51 -12.19 10.12 6.94
C ALA A 51 -12.81 8.73 7.18
N MET A 52 -12.21 7.66 6.67
CA MET A 52 -12.64 6.28 6.90
C MET A 52 -12.04 5.67 8.18
N VAL A 53 -11.03 6.32 8.76
CA VAL A 53 -10.37 5.86 9.99
C VAL A 53 -11.14 6.41 11.18
N ASP A 54 -12.03 5.61 11.74
CA ASP A 54 -12.99 6.00 12.80
C ASP A 54 -12.55 5.56 14.21
N SER A 55 -11.43 4.88 14.35
CA SER A 55 -10.91 4.36 15.61
C SER A 55 -9.39 4.22 15.59
N ASP A 56 -8.80 3.92 16.74
CA ASP A 56 -7.36 3.68 16.85
C ASP A 56 -6.94 2.22 16.55
N ASP A 57 -7.86 1.35 16.16
CA ASP A 57 -7.61 -0.07 15.97
C ASP A 57 -7.64 -0.46 14.47
N PHE A 58 -6.73 0.15 13.69
CA PHE A 58 -6.58 -0.10 12.26
C PHE A 58 -5.22 -0.71 11.91
N ILE A 59 -5.23 -1.57 10.86
CA ILE A 59 -4.05 -1.95 10.08
C ILE A 59 -4.29 -1.47 8.64
N PHE A 60 -3.29 -0.81 8.06
CA PHE A 60 -3.35 -0.34 6.68
C PHE A 60 -2.68 -1.36 5.76
N VAL A 61 -3.36 -1.78 4.70
CA VAL A 61 -2.81 -2.73 3.72
C VAL A 61 -2.82 -2.06 2.36
N GLY A 62 -1.69 -2.08 1.66
CA GLY A 62 -1.58 -1.44 0.35
C GLY A 62 -0.97 -2.35 -0.70
N GLN A 63 -1.31 -2.11 -1.97
CA GLN A 63 -0.67 -2.69 -3.13
C GLN A 63 -0.16 -1.58 -4.05
N SER A 64 1.11 -1.64 -4.48
CA SER A 64 1.70 -0.69 -5.43
C SER A 64 1.49 0.77 -4.99
N LEU A 65 0.77 1.60 -5.75
CA LEU A 65 0.41 2.97 -5.34
C LEU A 65 -0.39 3.02 -4.04
N GLY A 66 -1.24 2.03 -3.78
CA GLY A 66 -1.97 1.93 -2.51
C GLY A 66 -1.04 1.85 -1.30
N CYS A 67 0.20 1.33 -1.48
CA CYS A 67 1.21 1.32 -0.41
C CYS A 67 1.66 2.72 -0.01
N TRP A 68 1.79 3.65 -0.97
CA TRP A 68 2.14 5.03 -0.68
C TRP A 68 1.14 5.69 0.26
N TYR A 69 -0.15 5.43 0.04
CA TYR A 69 -1.21 5.92 0.93
C TYR A 69 -1.23 5.17 2.27
N ALA A 70 -1.07 3.84 2.26
CA ALA A 70 -1.04 3.03 3.47
C ALA A 70 0.13 3.43 4.39
N ASP A 71 1.32 3.67 3.84
CA ASP A 71 2.48 4.16 4.60
C ASP A 71 2.21 5.54 5.23
N LYS A 72 1.62 6.48 4.49
CA LYS A 72 1.27 7.79 5.04
C LYS A 72 0.23 7.73 6.15
N LEU A 73 -0.78 6.90 6.00
CA LEU A 73 -1.78 6.69 7.05
C LEU A 73 -1.15 6.01 8.28
N SER A 74 -0.28 5.02 8.06
CA SER A 74 0.49 4.36 9.12
C SER A 74 1.26 5.36 9.96
N ARG A 75 2.05 6.22 9.33
CA ARG A 75 2.82 7.30 10.00
C ARG A 75 1.91 8.29 10.73
N ARG A 76 0.83 8.72 10.07
CA ARG A 76 -0.11 9.70 10.62
C ARG A 76 -0.82 9.21 11.88
N TYR A 77 -1.22 7.94 11.90
CA TYR A 77 -1.98 7.36 12.99
C TYR A 77 -1.14 6.53 13.97
N GLY A 78 0.15 6.31 13.69
CA GLY A 78 1.02 5.45 14.50
C GLY A 78 0.53 4.00 14.52
N ARG A 79 0.06 3.47 13.38
CA ARG A 79 -0.49 2.13 13.25
C ARG A 79 0.23 1.31 12.20
N PRO A 80 0.31 -0.03 12.35
CA PRO A 80 1.02 -0.88 11.42
C PRO A 80 0.47 -0.81 9.99
N CYS A 81 1.34 -1.04 9.01
CA CYS A 81 0.93 -1.27 7.63
C CYS A 81 1.62 -2.48 7.00
N ILE A 82 0.90 -3.16 6.11
CA ILE A 82 1.40 -4.23 5.24
C ILE A 82 1.45 -3.69 3.81
N LEU A 83 2.62 -3.73 3.20
CA LEU A 83 2.87 -3.16 1.88
C LEU A 83 3.26 -4.28 0.91
N THR A 84 2.54 -4.39 -0.21
CA THR A 84 2.83 -5.40 -1.26
C THR A 84 3.32 -4.69 -2.52
N ASN A 85 4.57 -4.93 -2.90
CA ASN A 85 5.25 -4.30 -4.03
C ASN A 85 5.09 -2.77 -4.03
N PRO A 86 5.54 -2.06 -2.97
CA PRO A 86 5.23 -0.66 -2.75
C PRO A 86 5.84 0.28 -3.80
N CYS A 87 5.04 1.21 -4.30
CA CYS A 87 5.50 2.34 -5.10
C CYS A 87 5.78 3.53 -4.18
N TYR A 88 6.99 3.62 -3.61
CA TYR A 88 7.36 4.71 -2.69
C TYR A 88 7.51 6.07 -3.38
N TYR A 89 7.82 6.07 -4.68
CA TYR A 89 8.04 7.28 -5.46
C TYR A 89 7.15 7.35 -6.69
N PRO A 90 5.81 7.58 -6.52
CA PRO A 90 4.86 7.55 -7.64
C PRO A 90 5.22 8.53 -8.76
N HIS A 91 5.83 9.67 -8.43
CA HIS A 91 6.27 10.68 -9.40
C HIS A 91 7.40 10.20 -10.34
N LYS A 92 8.09 9.09 -10.01
CA LYS A 92 9.12 8.47 -10.85
C LYS A 92 8.59 7.34 -11.72
N LEU A 93 7.40 6.82 -11.43
CA LEU A 93 6.82 5.71 -12.16
C LEU A 93 6.14 6.23 -13.44
N HIS A 94 6.65 5.87 -14.62
CA HIS A 94 6.11 6.28 -15.93
C HIS A 94 4.63 5.96 -16.07
N LEU A 95 4.18 4.81 -15.56
CA LEU A 95 2.77 4.42 -15.54
C LEU A 95 1.87 5.47 -14.88
N ILE A 96 2.39 6.24 -13.93
CA ILE A 96 1.67 7.32 -13.23
C ILE A 96 2.01 8.67 -13.85
N ALA A 97 3.29 9.01 -13.95
CA ALA A 97 3.74 10.31 -14.42
C ALA A 97 3.26 10.64 -15.86
N ASP A 98 3.22 9.63 -16.74
CA ASP A 98 2.82 9.76 -18.13
C ASP A 98 1.34 9.38 -18.40
N SER A 99 0.57 9.15 -17.34
CA SER A 99 -0.84 8.70 -17.46
C SER A 99 -1.84 9.78 -17.89
N GLY A 100 -1.37 11.04 -18.01
CA GLY A 100 -2.22 12.19 -18.28
C GLY A 100 -2.92 12.77 -17.04
N ILE A 101 -2.50 12.38 -15.82
CA ILE A 101 -2.93 13.09 -14.61
C ILE A 101 -2.38 14.52 -14.60
N PRO A 102 -3.02 15.48 -13.91
CA PRO A 102 -2.52 16.84 -13.78
C PRO A 102 -1.07 16.86 -13.24
N ALA A 103 -0.25 17.76 -13.81
CA ALA A 103 1.16 17.88 -13.39
C ALA A 103 1.31 18.21 -11.89
N GLU A 104 0.34 18.95 -11.35
CA GLU A 104 0.27 19.25 -9.92
C GLU A 104 0.09 18.00 -9.04
N TYR A 105 -0.54 16.93 -9.55
CA TYR A 105 -0.66 15.66 -8.81
C TYR A 105 0.70 14.95 -8.75
N VAL A 106 1.43 14.95 -9.86
CA VAL A 106 2.80 14.40 -9.89
C VAL A 106 3.71 15.17 -8.92
N GLU A 107 3.57 16.49 -8.85
CA GLU A 107 4.35 17.31 -7.92
C GLU A 107 3.94 17.07 -6.46
N GLN A 108 2.66 16.86 -6.16
CA GLN A 108 2.22 16.45 -4.83
C GLN A 108 2.83 15.09 -4.42
N TYR A 109 2.84 14.08 -5.31
CA TYR A 109 3.53 12.82 -5.02
C TYR A 109 5.01 13.04 -4.71
N ARG A 110 5.69 13.94 -5.45
CA ARG A 110 7.10 14.26 -5.22
C ARG A 110 7.33 14.93 -3.87
N SER A 111 6.61 16.02 -3.61
CA SER A 111 6.79 16.83 -2.39
C SER A 111 6.39 16.10 -1.11
N MET A 112 5.48 15.12 -1.22
CA MET A 112 5.01 14.33 -0.09
C MET A 112 5.69 12.97 0.05
N SER A 113 6.68 12.61 -0.80
CA SER A 113 7.38 11.32 -0.67
C SER A 113 8.23 11.27 0.59
N GLU A 114 8.18 10.12 1.26
CA GLU A 114 8.96 9.88 2.49
C GLU A 114 10.40 9.45 2.15
N HIS A 115 11.32 9.79 3.02
CA HIS A 115 12.74 9.43 2.91
C HIS A 115 13.28 8.74 4.15
N GLU A 116 12.47 8.69 5.21
CA GLU A 116 12.79 8.06 6.48
C GLU A 116 12.07 6.71 6.61
N LYS A 117 12.67 5.82 7.37
CA LYS A 117 12.13 4.50 7.67
C LYS A 117 10.79 4.61 8.41
N ASN A 118 9.82 3.80 8.04
CA ASN A 118 8.63 3.56 8.82
C ASN A 118 8.81 2.29 9.65
N GLU A 119 8.99 2.43 10.94
CA GLU A 119 9.18 1.31 11.88
C GLU A 119 7.91 0.45 12.08
N LEU A 120 6.79 0.86 11.51
CA LEU A 120 5.52 0.14 11.54
C LEU A 120 5.17 -0.53 10.19
N ALA A 121 6.08 -0.47 9.22
CA ALA A 121 5.86 -1.01 7.88
C ALA A 121 6.45 -2.42 7.72
N TYR A 122 5.61 -3.34 7.27
CA TYR A 122 5.93 -4.73 6.92
C TYR A 122 5.73 -4.93 5.43
N THR A 123 6.79 -5.23 4.70
CA THR A 123 6.78 -5.22 3.23
C THR A 123 7.01 -6.60 2.63
N LEU A 124 6.18 -6.96 1.66
CA LEU A 124 6.40 -8.07 0.72
C LEU A 124 6.88 -7.50 -0.61
N CYS A 125 8.06 -7.91 -1.06
CA CYS A 125 8.66 -7.44 -2.31
C CYS A 125 8.91 -8.63 -3.24
N SER A 126 8.25 -8.61 -4.41
CA SER A 126 8.36 -9.68 -5.42
C SER A 126 9.69 -9.65 -6.15
N ASP A 127 10.22 -10.84 -6.45
CA ASP A 127 11.48 -11.05 -7.15
C ASP A 127 11.36 -10.89 -8.68
N GLU A 128 10.14 -11.00 -9.24
CA GLU A 128 9.85 -10.84 -10.68
C GLU A 128 9.03 -9.57 -10.98
N ASP A 129 9.20 -8.51 -10.18
CA ASP A 129 8.51 -7.24 -10.39
C ASP A 129 9.14 -6.46 -11.56
N THR A 130 8.48 -6.49 -12.72
CA THR A 130 8.92 -5.75 -13.93
C THR A 130 8.42 -4.30 -13.98
N VAL A 131 7.51 -3.91 -13.10
CA VAL A 131 6.99 -2.52 -13.01
C VAL A 131 7.91 -1.67 -12.13
N LEU A 132 8.43 -2.27 -11.07
CA LEU A 132 9.36 -1.65 -10.11
C LEU A 132 10.59 -2.55 -9.91
N PRO A 133 11.43 -2.74 -10.93
CA PRO A 133 12.47 -3.80 -10.95
C PRO A 133 13.53 -3.65 -9.85
N ASP A 134 13.81 -2.43 -9.40
CA ASP A 134 14.85 -2.15 -8.39
C ASP A 134 14.27 -1.81 -7.00
N ASN A 135 13.01 -2.18 -6.76
CA ASN A 135 12.26 -1.73 -5.58
C ASN A 135 12.77 -2.29 -4.25
N TYR A 136 13.48 -3.43 -4.25
CA TYR A 136 13.92 -4.09 -3.02
C TYR A 136 14.80 -3.19 -2.14
N SER A 137 15.69 -2.40 -2.74
CA SER A 137 16.57 -1.48 -2.02
C SER A 137 15.78 -0.36 -1.31
N ASP A 138 14.74 0.17 -1.95
CA ASP A 138 13.85 1.16 -1.34
C ASP A 138 13.00 0.54 -0.24
N CYS A 139 12.53 -0.71 -0.42
CA CYS A 139 11.84 -1.45 0.62
C CYS A 139 12.68 -1.58 1.89
N VAL A 140 13.94 -2.03 1.77
CA VAL A 140 14.86 -2.19 2.91
C VAL A 140 15.15 -0.87 3.61
N LYS A 141 15.23 0.22 2.85
CA LYS A 141 15.48 1.55 3.39
C LYS A 141 14.29 2.12 4.15
N LEU A 142 13.07 1.87 3.66
CA LEU A 142 11.86 2.59 4.10
C LEU A 142 10.92 1.78 4.97
N SER A 143 11.11 0.46 5.09
CA SER A 143 10.27 -0.42 5.93
C SER A 143 11.06 -1.05 7.06
N GLU A 144 10.37 -1.36 8.16
CA GLU A 144 10.95 -2.08 9.30
C GLU A 144 11.32 -3.52 8.95
N GLN A 145 10.39 -4.22 8.31
CA GLN A 145 10.61 -5.58 7.84
C GLN A 145 10.36 -5.70 6.35
N VAL A 146 11.24 -6.41 5.66
CA VAL A 146 11.11 -6.73 4.24
C VAL A 146 11.29 -8.21 4.03
N LYS A 147 10.30 -8.83 3.39
CA LYS A 147 10.35 -10.23 2.96
C LYS A 147 10.34 -10.28 1.44
N GLY A 148 11.40 -10.84 0.85
CA GLY A 148 11.40 -11.23 -0.56
C GLY A 148 10.42 -12.38 -0.78
N VAL A 149 9.59 -12.29 -1.81
CA VAL A 149 8.56 -13.28 -2.15
C VAL A 149 8.58 -13.56 -3.65
N HIS A 150 8.14 -14.77 -4.05
CA HIS A 150 8.05 -15.09 -5.46
C HIS A 150 6.79 -14.52 -6.08
N GLY A 151 6.91 -13.94 -7.28
CA GLY A 151 5.80 -13.40 -8.01
C GLY A 151 6.09 -12.12 -8.79
N SER A 152 5.07 -11.61 -9.45
CA SER A 152 5.11 -10.37 -10.23
C SER A 152 4.59 -9.16 -9.44
N HIS A 153 4.60 -7.96 -10.08
CA HIS A 153 4.10 -6.73 -9.47
C HIS A 153 2.67 -6.84 -8.92
N SER A 154 1.80 -7.52 -9.63
CA SER A 154 0.36 -7.64 -9.27
C SER A 154 -0.03 -8.97 -8.65
N THR A 155 0.89 -9.93 -8.58
CA THR A 155 0.60 -11.29 -8.12
C THR A 155 1.76 -11.85 -7.33
N ILE A 156 1.59 -11.96 -6.03
CA ILE A 156 2.49 -12.64 -5.11
C ILE A 156 1.97 -14.07 -4.93
N GLU A 157 2.85 -15.06 -5.04
CA GLU A 157 2.48 -16.44 -4.73
C GLU A 157 2.18 -16.60 -3.25
N ASP A 158 1.21 -17.44 -2.90
CA ASP A 158 0.78 -17.71 -1.51
C ASP A 158 0.51 -16.42 -0.71
N ILE A 159 -0.04 -15.38 -1.35
CA ILE A 159 -0.27 -14.07 -0.71
C ILE A 159 -1.12 -14.17 0.58
N ASP A 160 -2.09 -15.06 0.61
CA ASP A 160 -2.94 -15.36 1.77
C ASP A 160 -2.12 -15.85 2.95
N ARG A 161 -1.18 -16.77 2.74
CA ARG A 161 -0.25 -17.24 3.77
C ARG A 161 0.64 -16.11 4.26
N HIS A 162 1.23 -15.32 3.35
CA HIS A 162 2.13 -14.22 3.72
C HIS A 162 1.41 -13.14 4.54
N ILE A 163 0.21 -12.74 4.12
CA ILE A 163 -0.59 -11.77 4.89
C ILE A 163 -0.98 -12.34 6.26
N ALA A 164 -1.38 -13.62 6.34
CA ALA A 164 -1.70 -14.25 7.61
C ALA A 164 -0.52 -14.31 8.59
N GLU A 165 0.69 -14.59 8.09
CA GLU A 165 1.93 -14.59 8.89
C GLU A 165 2.20 -13.18 9.45
N LEU A 166 2.14 -12.14 8.61
CA LEU A 166 2.37 -10.75 9.03
C LEU A 166 1.31 -10.25 10.01
N LEU A 167 0.03 -10.56 9.79
CA LEU A 167 -1.03 -10.19 10.73
C LEU A 167 -0.82 -10.82 12.11
N LYS A 168 -0.42 -12.09 12.16
CA LYS A 168 -0.09 -12.77 13.43
C LYS A 168 1.10 -12.13 14.15
N GLU A 169 2.04 -11.56 13.42
CA GLU A 169 3.18 -10.86 13.99
C GLU A 169 2.80 -9.48 14.54
N ILE A 170 1.98 -8.74 13.79
CA ILE A 170 1.52 -7.39 14.13
C ILE A 170 0.56 -7.39 15.34
N ILE A 171 -0.28 -8.42 15.49
CA ILE A 171 -1.35 -8.47 16.50
C ILE A 171 -0.84 -9.04 17.86
N LYS A 172 0.42 -9.47 17.95
CA LYS A 172 1.01 -9.95 19.23
C LYS A 172 1.21 -8.81 20.21
#